data_6712731f13b439beb7ef8a56589273cb
#
_entry.id   6712731f13b439beb7ef8a56589273cb
#
_cell.length_a   1.000
_cell.length_b   1.000
_cell.length_c   1.000
_cell.angle_alpha   90.00
_cell.angle_beta   90.00
_cell.angle_gamma   90.00
#
_symmetry.space_group_name_H-M   'P 1'
#
loop_
_entity.id
_entity.type
_entity.pdbx_description
1 polymer ?
#
loop_
_entity_poly.entity_id
_entity_poly.type
_entity_poly.pdbx_seq_one_letter_code
_entity_poly.pdbx_strand_id
1 'polypeptide(L)'
;MLVIKYIFKERIRDYGFKWSKSNRILVLYAVMFVLVFILALVFSHTDAFQRKYPFYKSAANSWTEFLIWELSYAVQFFMLEFFFRGFILFTLARYLGSLAVFVMTVPYVMLHFTKPLPETCGAFFAGIALGTLALRTKSIYGGVVLHVSIALSMDILTLFHRGELQRLF
;
A
#
# COMPACT_ATOMS: atom_id res chain seq x y z
N MET A 1 -16.66 -4.95 6.42
CA MET A 1 -17.48 -5.94 5.69
C MET A 1 -18.91 -6.07 6.25
N LEU A 2 -19.11 -6.12 7.58
CA LEU A 2 -20.46 -6.18 8.19
C LEU A 2 -21.36 -5.01 7.78
N VAL A 3 -20.85 -3.78 7.78
CA VAL A 3 -21.59 -2.57 7.35
C VAL A 3 -22.11 -2.71 5.91
N ILE A 4 -21.28 -3.17 4.98
CA ILE A 4 -21.67 -3.37 3.58
C ILE A 4 -22.81 -4.37 3.47
N LYS A 5 -22.68 -5.52 4.19
CA LYS A 5 -23.66 -6.60 4.08
C LYS A 5 -24.98 -6.30 4.79
N TYR A 6 -24.92 -5.76 6.02
CA TYR A 6 -26.11 -5.66 6.89
C TYR A 6 -26.74 -4.26 6.88
N ILE A 7 -25.95 -3.20 6.73
CA ILE A 7 -26.46 -1.82 6.72
C ILE A 7 -26.75 -1.39 5.27
N PHE A 8 -25.77 -1.52 4.37
CA PHE A 8 -25.96 -1.11 2.97
C PHE A 8 -26.71 -2.17 2.15
N LYS A 9 -26.78 -3.42 2.63
CA LYS A 9 -27.39 -4.57 1.94
C LYS A 9 -26.81 -4.82 0.56
N GLU A 10 -25.50 -4.60 0.40
CA GLU A 10 -24.77 -4.66 -0.85
C GLU A 10 -23.78 -5.82 -0.87
N ARG A 11 -23.34 -6.18 -2.10
CA ARG A 11 -22.39 -7.27 -2.26
C ARG A 11 -20.96 -6.77 -2.01
N ILE A 12 -20.20 -7.44 -1.17
CA ILE A 12 -18.79 -7.11 -0.88
C ILE A 12 -17.96 -7.05 -2.18
N ARG A 13 -18.31 -7.90 -3.17
CA ARG A 13 -17.64 -7.93 -4.48
C ARG A 13 -17.66 -6.60 -5.22
N ASP A 14 -18.64 -5.74 -4.98
CA ASP A 14 -18.77 -4.44 -5.64
C ASP A 14 -17.85 -3.38 -5.02
N TYR A 15 -17.15 -3.72 -3.96
CA TYR A 15 -16.16 -2.90 -3.25
C TYR A 15 -14.70 -3.26 -3.62
N GLY A 16 -14.46 -3.58 -4.89
CA GLY A 16 -13.12 -3.76 -5.41
C GLY A 16 -12.61 -5.20 -5.45
N PHE A 17 -13.45 -6.19 -5.10
CA PHE A 17 -13.07 -7.60 -5.18
C PHE A 17 -13.30 -8.18 -6.59
N LYS A 18 -12.82 -7.46 -7.61
CA LYS A 18 -12.84 -7.89 -9.01
C LYS A 18 -11.42 -7.86 -9.55
N TRP A 19 -11.00 -8.93 -10.23
CA TRP A 19 -9.68 -8.96 -10.86
C TRP A 19 -9.72 -8.24 -12.20
N SER A 20 -8.79 -7.30 -12.40
CA SER A 20 -8.60 -6.65 -13.70
C SER A 20 -7.67 -7.48 -14.59
N LYS A 21 -8.11 -7.81 -15.79
CA LYS A 21 -7.32 -8.57 -16.79
C LYS A 21 -6.63 -7.68 -17.83
N SER A 22 -6.60 -6.37 -17.63
CA SER A 22 -6.04 -5.43 -18.62
C SER A 22 -4.51 -5.37 -18.52
N ASN A 23 -3.82 -5.78 -19.59
CA ASN A 23 -2.35 -5.67 -19.66
C ASN A 23 -1.85 -4.23 -19.51
N ARG A 24 -2.59 -3.23 -20.01
CA ARG A 24 -2.24 -1.81 -19.85
C ARG A 24 -2.22 -1.40 -18.38
N ILE A 25 -3.17 -1.92 -17.59
CA ILE A 25 -3.24 -1.65 -16.15
C ILE A 25 -2.09 -2.33 -15.41
N LEU A 26 -1.73 -3.56 -15.78
CA LEU A 26 -0.55 -4.23 -15.22
C LEU A 26 0.73 -3.45 -15.49
N VAL A 27 0.92 -2.95 -16.70
CA VAL A 27 2.08 -2.09 -17.04
C VAL A 27 2.10 -0.82 -16.19
N LEU A 28 0.95 -0.17 -15.97
CA LEU A 28 0.89 1.02 -15.10
C LEU A 28 1.31 0.70 -13.66
N TYR A 29 0.85 -0.40 -13.07
CA TYR A 29 1.29 -0.83 -11.74
C TYR A 29 2.78 -1.18 -11.71
N ALA A 30 3.32 -1.82 -12.76
CA ALA A 30 4.74 -2.12 -12.87
C ALA A 30 5.59 -0.84 -12.95
N VAL A 31 5.17 0.15 -13.74
CA VAL A 31 5.83 1.46 -13.82
C VAL A 31 5.80 2.16 -12.46
N MET A 32 4.64 2.16 -11.77
CA MET A 32 4.53 2.74 -10.42
C MET A 32 5.46 2.02 -9.44
N PHE A 33 5.53 0.68 -9.49
CA PHE A 33 6.45 -0.08 -8.66
C PHE A 33 7.90 0.35 -8.89
N VAL A 34 8.35 0.38 -10.15
CA VAL A 34 9.72 0.77 -10.50
C VAL A 34 10.05 2.19 -10.03
N LEU A 35 9.15 3.15 -10.22
CA LEU A 35 9.36 4.52 -9.78
C LEU A 35 9.49 4.62 -8.25
N VAL A 36 8.58 3.98 -7.51
CA VAL A 36 8.62 4.02 -6.05
C VAL A 36 9.79 3.22 -5.50
N PHE A 37 10.14 2.09 -6.13
CA PHE A 37 11.32 1.29 -5.76
C PHE A 37 12.63 2.08 -5.92
N ILE A 38 12.79 2.82 -7.03
CA ILE A 38 13.96 3.70 -7.23
C ILE A 38 14.01 4.76 -6.12
N LEU A 39 12.90 5.39 -5.78
CA LEU A 39 12.85 6.35 -4.67
C LEU A 39 13.21 5.67 -3.34
N ALA A 40 12.65 4.50 -3.05
CA ALA A 40 12.97 3.74 -1.85
C ALA A 40 14.48 3.40 -1.80
N LEU A 41 15.07 2.99 -2.92
CA LEU A 41 16.51 2.71 -3.04
C LEU A 41 17.36 3.95 -2.70
N VAL A 42 17.02 5.11 -3.25
CA VAL A 42 17.72 6.38 -3.00
C VAL A 42 17.60 6.79 -1.53
N PHE A 43 16.40 6.73 -0.95
CA PHE A 43 16.17 7.17 0.42
C PHE A 43 16.58 6.14 1.47
N SER A 44 16.76 4.86 1.12
CA SER A 44 17.16 3.78 2.04
C SER A 44 18.51 4.02 2.70
N HIS A 45 19.37 4.85 2.10
CA HIS A 45 20.66 5.25 2.69
C HIS A 45 20.54 6.29 3.82
N THR A 46 19.37 6.92 3.99
CA THR A 46 19.19 7.96 5.01
C THR A 46 18.94 7.36 6.40
N ASP A 47 19.49 8.02 7.43
CA ASP A 47 19.26 7.62 8.83
C ASP A 47 17.76 7.61 9.20
N ALA A 48 16.99 8.56 8.66
CA ALA A 48 15.55 8.62 8.92
C ALA A 48 14.82 7.38 8.42
N PHE A 49 15.17 6.88 7.23
CA PHE A 49 14.62 5.67 6.66
C PHE A 49 15.05 4.43 7.47
N GLN A 50 16.35 4.28 7.71
CA GLN A 50 16.90 3.12 8.42
C GLN A 50 16.40 3.03 9.86
N ARG A 51 16.19 4.16 10.56
CA ARG A 51 15.57 4.15 11.89
C ARG A 51 14.11 3.74 11.85
N LYS A 52 13.40 4.04 10.76
CA LYS A 52 11.97 3.74 10.64
C LYS A 52 11.70 2.27 10.28
N TYR A 53 12.45 1.71 9.34
CA TYR A 53 12.21 0.37 8.78
C TYR A 53 13.21 -0.67 9.29
N PRO A 54 12.83 -1.96 9.40
CA PRO A 54 11.42 -2.40 9.49
C PRO A 54 10.74 -1.82 10.73
N PHE A 55 9.41 -1.66 10.71
CA PHE A 55 8.67 -1.18 11.89
C PHE A 55 8.79 -2.15 13.06
N TYR A 56 8.75 -3.44 12.82
CA TYR A 56 9.02 -4.48 13.79
C TYR A 56 10.52 -4.79 13.81
N LYS A 57 11.21 -4.28 14.84
CA LYS A 57 12.67 -4.37 14.89
C LYS A 57 13.20 -5.79 15.04
N SER A 58 12.43 -6.68 15.67
CA SER A 58 12.79 -8.09 15.80
C SER A 58 12.66 -8.88 14.49
N ALA A 59 12.10 -8.31 13.43
CA ALA A 59 12.07 -8.94 12.11
C ALA A 59 13.48 -9.31 11.59
N ALA A 60 14.53 -8.64 12.09
CA ALA A 60 15.92 -8.93 11.74
C ALA A 60 16.52 -10.15 12.47
N ASN A 61 15.85 -10.73 13.48
CA ASN A 61 16.45 -11.73 14.35
C ASN A 61 16.43 -13.15 13.75
N SER A 62 15.41 -13.47 12.93
CA SER A 62 15.27 -14.80 12.32
C SER A 62 14.32 -14.77 11.12
N TRP A 63 14.44 -15.78 10.23
CA TRP A 63 13.49 -15.98 9.13
C TRP A 63 12.04 -16.13 9.60
N THR A 64 11.81 -16.79 10.71
CA THR A 64 10.45 -16.98 11.25
C THR A 64 9.83 -15.65 11.64
N GLU A 65 10.55 -14.79 12.36
CA GLU A 65 10.06 -13.47 12.76
C GLU A 65 9.87 -12.58 11.54
N PHE A 66 10.79 -12.61 10.57
CA PHE A 66 10.67 -11.86 9.32
C PHE A 66 9.41 -12.27 8.55
N LEU A 67 9.19 -13.57 8.33
CA LEU A 67 8.01 -14.04 7.59
C LEU A 67 6.69 -13.74 8.31
N ILE A 68 6.64 -13.90 9.64
CA ILE A 68 5.46 -13.54 10.43
C ILE A 68 5.16 -12.05 10.30
N TRP A 69 6.22 -11.21 10.35
CA TRP A 69 6.08 -9.77 10.16
C TRP A 69 5.55 -9.43 8.77
N GLU A 70 6.17 -9.94 7.71
CA GLU A 70 5.77 -9.64 6.33
C GLU A 70 4.36 -10.12 6.00
N LEU A 71 3.95 -11.30 6.50
CA LEU A 71 2.58 -11.78 6.34
C LEU A 71 1.57 -10.88 7.07
N SER A 72 1.90 -10.47 8.30
CA SER A 72 1.06 -9.54 9.08
C SER A 72 0.94 -8.20 8.38
N TYR A 73 2.05 -7.72 7.82
CA TYR A 73 2.15 -6.46 7.08
C TYR A 73 1.36 -6.53 5.76
N ALA A 74 1.42 -7.66 5.05
CA ALA A 74 0.61 -7.92 3.87
C ALA A 74 -0.90 -7.90 4.17
N VAL A 75 -1.33 -8.51 5.27
CA VAL A 75 -2.72 -8.45 5.75
C VAL A 75 -3.12 -7.01 6.08
N GLN A 76 -2.25 -6.25 6.75
CA GLN A 76 -2.49 -4.83 7.04
C GLN A 76 -2.71 -4.02 5.75
N PHE A 77 -1.86 -4.20 4.73
CA PHE A 77 -2.02 -3.50 3.44
C PHE A 77 -3.28 -3.92 2.70
N PHE A 78 -3.64 -5.20 2.76
CA PHE A 78 -4.91 -5.66 2.19
C PHE A 78 -6.10 -4.93 2.86
N MET A 79 -6.10 -4.85 4.19
CA MET A 79 -7.17 -4.16 4.93
C MET A 79 -7.17 -2.66 4.67
N LEU A 80 -5.99 -2.03 4.54
CA LEU A 80 -5.84 -0.63 4.20
C LEU A 80 -6.40 -0.33 2.80
N GLU A 81 -6.02 -1.11 1.79
CA GLU A 81 -6.54 -0.96 0.43
C GLU A 81 -8.05 -1.19 0.37
N PHE A 82 -8.53 -2.22 1.08
CA PHE A 82 -9.98 -2.44 1.18
C PHE A 82 -10.69 -1.26 1.84
N PHE A 83 -10.15 -0.70 2.92
CA PHE A 83 -10.79 0.41 3.62
C PHE A 83 -10.81 1.68 2.77
N PHE A 84 -9.68 2.09 2.21
CA PHE A 84 -9.59 3.33 1.46
C PHE A 84 -10.13 3.20 0.04
N ARG A 85 -9.64 2.25 -0.76
CA ARG A 85 -9.97 2.10 -2.18
C ARG A 85 -11.21 1.24 -2.40
N GLY A 86 -11.47 0.30 -1.50
CA GLY A 86 -12.70 -0.48 -1.50
C GLY A 86 -13.86 0.30 -0.88
N PHE A 87 -13.84 0.50 0.43
CA PHE A 87 -14.99 1.01 1.15
C PHE A 87 -15.21 2.52 0.96
N ILE A 88 -14.25 3.36 1.36
CA ILE A 88 -14.42 4.82 1.30
C ILE A 88 -14.62 5.28 -0.14
N LEU A 89 -13.68 4.94 -1.03
CA LEU A 89 -13.68 5.44 -2.38
C LEU A 89 -14.94 5.04 -3.16
N PHE A 90 -15.31 3.75 -3.16
CA PHE A 90 -16.49 3.31 -3.92
C PHE A 90 -17.80 3.83 -3.33
N THR A 91 -17.88 4.01 -2.02
CA THR A 91 -19.05 4.63 -1.39
C THR A 91 -19.18 6.09 -1.80
N LEU A 92 -18.10 6.87 -1.68
CA LEU A 92 -18.10 8.29 -2.04
C LEU A 92 -18.27 8.52 -3.55
N ALA A 93 -17.72 7.65 -4.38
CA ALA A 93 -17.78 7.80 -5.84
C ALA A 93 -19.21 7.77 -6.40
N ARG A 94 -20.17 7.23 -5.67
CA ARG A 94 -21.59 7.25 -6.05
C ARG A 94 -22.18 8.65 -6.03
N TYR A 95 -21.66 9.51 -5.17
CA TYR A 95 -22.14 10.88 -4.96
C TYR A 95 -21.21 11.91 -5.59
N LEU A 96 -19.91 11.68 -5.56
CA LEU A 96 -18.88 12.65 -5.95
C LEU A 96 -18.17 12.28 -7.26
N GLY A 97 -18.48 11.13 -7.86
CA GLY A 97 -17.79 10.67 -9.07
C GLY A 97 -16.27 10.57 -8.82
N SER A 98 -15.49 11.10 -9.76
CA SER A 98 -14.01 11.09 -9.66
C SER A 98 -13.44 11.96 -8.54
N LEU A 99 -14.17 12.95 -8.03
CA LEU A 99 -13.75 13.79 -6.90
C LEU A 99 -13.57 12.98 -5.61
N ALA A 100 -14.24 11.83 -5.51
CA ALA A 100 -14.07 10.90 -4.39
C ALA A 100 -12.60 10.47 -4.19
N VAL A 101 -11.80 10.45 -5.25
CA VAL A 101 -10.36 10.13 -5.17
C VAL A 101 -9.64 11.13 -4.28
N PHE A 102 -9.88 12.42 -4.48
CA PHE A 102 -9.24 13.49 -3.70
C PHE A 102 -9.70 13.44 -2.25
N VAL A 103 -11.00 13.30 -2.01
CA VAL A 103 -11.58 13.22 -0.66
C VAL A 103 -11.00 12.02 0.11
N MET A 104 -10.90 10.85 -0.52
CA MET A 104 -10.31 9.65 0.07
C MET A 104 -8.80 9.82 0.32
N THR A 105 -8.09 10.53 -0.56
CA THR A 105 -6.64 10.72 -0.45
C THR A 105 -6.25 11.51 0.81
N VAL A 106 -7.08 12.45 1.26
CA VAL A 106 -6.78 13.25 2.47
C VAL A 106 -6.52 12.37 3.71
N PRO A 107 -7.48 11.57 4.20
CA PRO A 107 -7.25 10.73 5.37
C PRO A 107 -6.21 9.63 5.11
N TYR A 108 -6.03 9.19 3.86
CA TYR A 108 -4.97 8.27 3.49
C TYR A 108 -3.58 8.88 3.71
N VAL A 109 -3.34 10.13 3.28
CA VAL A 109 -2.07 10.83 3.50
C VAL A 109 -1.81 11.06 4.99
N MET A 110 -2.84 11.33 5.79
CA MET A 110 -2.70 11.51 7.24
C MET A 110 -2.06 10.30 7.93
N LEU A 111 -2.27 9.09 7.45
CA LEU A 111 -1.59 7.89 7.96
C LEU A 111 -0.06 7.92 7.73
N HIS A 112 0.42 8.78 6.83
CA HIS A 112 1.83 8.89 6.50
C HIS A 112 2.55 10.02 7.25
N PHE A 113 1.86 10.81 8.08
CA PHE A 113 2.46 11.95 8.79
C PHE A 113 3.57 11.57 9.79
N THR A 114 3.60 10.32 10.23
CA THR A 114 4.67 9.80 11.09
C THR A 114 5.84 9.20 10.33
N LYS A 115 5.81 9.25 8.99
CA LYS A 115 6.82 8.69 8.10
C LYS A 115 7.78 9.77 7.60
N PRO A 116 8.93 9.42 7.00
CA PRO A 116 9.83 10.39 6.38
C PRO A 116 9.10 11.29 5.38
N LEU A 117 9.46 12.57 5.34
CA LEU A 117 8.79 13.57 4.51
C LEU A 117 8.63 13.18 3.03
N PRO A 118 9.66 12.61 2.35
CA PRO A 118 9.52 12.17 0.95
C PRO A 118 8.43 11.12 0.78
N GLU A 119 8.27 10.20 1.74
CA GLU A 119 7.24 9.17 1.71
C GLU A 119 5.84 9.78 1.92
N THR A 120 5.72 10.74 2.85
CA THR A 120 4.46 11.45 3.08
C THR A 120 4.03 12.23 1.83
N CYS A 121 4.95 12.93 1.17
CA CYS A 121 4.68 13.60 -0.10
C CYS A 121 4.31 12.60 -1.20
N GLY A 122 5.05 11.50 -1.30
CA GLY A 122 4.78 10.42 -2.27
C GLY A 122 3.40 9.79 -2.07
N ALA A 123 2.95 9.66 -0.82
CA ALA A 123 1.63 9.12 -0.49
C ALA A 123 0.47 9.93 -1.08
N PHE A 124 0.62 11.25 -1.23
CA PHE A 124 -0.37 12.09 -1.90
C PHE A 124 -0.55 11.70 -3.37
N PHE A 125 0.54 11.62 -4.11
CA PHE A 125 0.51 11.22 -5.52
C PHE A 125 0.08 9.76 -5.70
N ALA A 126 0.58 8.85 -4.86
CA ALA A 126 0.17 7.45 -4.84
C ALA A 126 -1.32 7.28 -4.50
N GLY A 127 -1.83 8.06 -3.56
CA GLY A 127 -3.25 8.07 -3.20
C GLY A 127 -4.14 8.39 -4.39
N ILE A 128 -3.82 9.45 -5.15
CA ILE A 128 -4.54 9.85 -6.36
C ILE A 128 -4.41 8.79 -7.46
N ALA A 129 -3.19 8.32 -7.73
CA ALA A 129 -2.95 7.35 -8.79
C ALA A 129 -3.66 6.02 -8.51
N LEU A 130 -3.47 5.42 -7.33
CA LEU A 130 -4.10 4.17 -6.94
C LEU A 130 -5.61 4.29 -6.80
N GLY A 131 -6.12 5.41 -6.27
CA GLY A 131 -7.55 5.68 -6.21
C GLY A 131 -8.17 5.75 -7.61
N THR A 132 -7.52 6.44 -8.55
CA THR A 132 -7.97 6.52 -9.95
C THR A 132 -7.95 5.15 -10.62
N LEU A 133 -6.89 4.36 -10.43
CA LEU A 133 -6.79 3.01 -10.96
C LEU A 133 -7.86 2.09 -10.36
N ALA A 134 -8.09 2.16 -9.05
CA ALA A 134 -9.14 1.38 -8.38
C ALA A 134 -10.53 1.70 -8.93
N LEU A 135 -10.88 2.98 -9.15
CA LEU A 135 -12.14 3.37 -9.77
C LEU A 135 -12.30 2.83 -11.20
N ARG A 136 -11.24 2.94 -12.02
CA ARG A 136 -11.27 2.48 -13.42
C ARG A 136 -11.36 0.97 -13.55
N THR A 137 -10.64 0.25 -12.70
CA THR A 137 -10.56 -1.23 -12.76
C THR A 137 -11.65 -1.94 -11.95
N LYS A 138 -12.30 -1.21 -11.03
CA LYS A 138 -13.18 -1.78 -10.01
C LYS A 138 -12.46 -2.86 -9.17
N SER A 139 -11.13 -2.67 -8.92
CA SER A 139 -10.26 -3.62 -8.26
C SER A 139 -9.31 -2.92 -7.28
N ILE A 140 -9.15 -3.54 -6.10
CA ILE A 140 -8.15 -3.13 -5.10
C ILE A 140 -6.86 -3.95 -5.19
N TYR A 141 -6.87 -5.08 -5.89
CA TYR A 141 -5.77 -6.05 -5.87
C TYR A 141 -4.45 -5.49 -6.40
N GLY A 142 -4.48 -4.64 -7.43
CA GLY A 142 -3.27 -4.00 -7.93
C GLY A 142 -2.62 -3.08 -6.88
N GLY A 143 -3.43 -2.35 -6.12
CA GLY A 143 -2.96 -1.54 -5.00
C GLY A 143 -2.36 -2.40 -3.88
N VAL A 144 -3.00 -3.51 -3.54
CA VAL A 144 -2.50 -4.47 -2.54
C VAL A 144 -1.12 -5.01 -2.95
N VAL A 145 -1.01 -5.53 -4.17
CA VAL A 145 0.26 -6.09 -4.67
C VAL A 145 1.35 -5.03 -4.67
N LEU A 146 1.05 -3.81 -5.14
CA LEU A 146 2.01 -2.72 -5.16
C LEU A 146 2.49 -2.36 -3.74
N HIS A 147 1.57 -2.16 -2.79
CA HIS A 147 1.92 -1.82 -1.41
C HIS A 147 2.76 -2.90 -0.73
N VAL A 148 2.36 -4.16 -0.82
CA VAL A 148 3.10 -5.29 -0.24
C VAL A 148 4.49 -5.39 -0.85
N SER A 149 4.61 -5.29 -2.17
CA SER A 149 5.90 -5.37 -2.86
C SER A 149 6.85 -4.22 -2.47
N ILE A 150 6.34 -2.99 -2.33
CA ILE A 150 7.14 -1.85 -1.90
C ILE A 150 7.56 -1.98 -0.44
N ALA A 151 6.63 -2.36 0.46
CA ALA A 151 6.93 -2.55 1.88
C ALA A 151 8.02 -3.61 2.09
N LEU A 152 7.88 -4.78 1.48
CA LEU A 152 8.88 -5.84 1.50
C LEU A 152 10.24 -5.33 0.97
N SER A 153 10.24 -4.57 -0.14
CA SER A 153 11.47 -3.98 -0.69
C SER A 153 12.13 -3.02 0.30
N MET A 154 11.36 -2.19 1.01
CA MET A 154 11.88 -1.23 1.98
C MET A 154 12.51 -1.93 3.19
N ASP A 155 11.88 -2.98 3.70
CA ASP A 155 12.40 -3.76 4.82
C ASP A 155 13.68 -4.51 4.41
N ILE A 156 13.72 -5.16 3.25
CA ILE A 156 14.91 -5.83 2.71
C ILE A 156 16.06 -4.82 2.50
N LEU A 157 15.80 -3.66 1.89
CA LEU A 157 16.82 -2.62 1.68
C LEU A 157 17.41 -2.14 3.00
N THR A 158 16.57 -1.96 4.02
CA THR A 158 17.04 -1.55 5.35
C THR A 158 17.93 -2.60 5.99
N LEU A 159 17.51 -3.88 5.97
CA LEU A 159 18.30 -4.99 6.51
C LEU A 159 19.63 -5.14 5.76
N PHE A 160 19.62 -4.96 4.44
CA PHE A 160 20.82 -4.97 3.63
C PHE A 160 21.81 -3.86 4.02
N HIS A 161 21.36 -2.61 4.13
CA HIS A 161 22.22 -1.48 4.48
C HIS A 161 22.74 -1.53 5.91
N ARG A 162 22.02 -2.18 6.83
CA ARG A 162 22.51 -2.42 8.20
C ARG A 162 23.42 -3.63 8.34
N GLY A 163 23.62 -4.42 7.28
CA GLY A 163 24.35 -5.68 7.35
C GLY A 163 23.65 -6.75 8.20
N GLU A 164 22.34 -6.60 8.42
CA GLU A 164 21.54 -7.50 9.26
C GLU A 164 20.91 -8.65 8.45
N LEU A 165 20.94 -8.56 7.12
CA LEU A 165 20.35 -9.60 6.25
C LEU A 165 20.98 -10.98 6.50
N GLN A 166 22.28 -11.03 6.86
CA GLN A 166 22.99 -12.28 7.17
C GLN A 166 22.48 -12.96 8.45
N ARG A 167 21.83 -12.23 9.36
CA ARG A 167 21.26 -12.81 10.58
C ARG A 167 20.03 -13.66 10.34
N LEU A 168 19.44 -13.52 9.15
CA LEU A 168 18.28 -14.33 8.75
C LEU A 168 18.71 -15.75 8.36
N PHE A 169 19.97 -15.96 7.98
CA PHE A 169 20.55 -17.23 7.58
C PHE A 169 21.42 -17.82 8.68
#